data_8eb939cdc49cb2f364e08f6761d73d81
#
_entry.id   8eb939cdc49cb2f364e08f6761d73d81
#
_cell.length_a   1.000
_cell.length_b   1.000
_cell.length_c   1.000
_cell.angle_alpha   90.00
_cell.angle_beta   90.00
_cell.angle_gamma   90.00
#
_symmetry.space_group_name_H-M   'P 1'
#
loop_
_entity.id
_entity.type
_entity.pdbx_description
1 polymer ?
#
loop_
_entity_poly.entity_id
_entity_poly.type
_entity_poly.pdbx_seq_one_letter_code
_entity_poly.pdbx_strand_id
1 'polypeptide(L)'
;MRFKSALGLTVICAVALAVPLRAHHSHGNYVDTFMDITGVVKEVHLVVPHSWVYIEVKDEKGEPQMWALEATGRVGLQKIGVTADYLKPGDTIKARCHHLRDGSNGCLLGFLKDKNGDVKDWDGNNAPPPADF
;
A
#
# COMPACT_ATOMS: atom_id res chain seq x y z
N MET A 1 -24.50 61.30 -21.06
CA MET A 1 -23.44 60.32 -20.73
C MET A 1 -23.99 59.34 -19.76
N ARG A 2 -24.13 58.15 -20.19
CA ARG A 2 -24.68 57.09 -19.34
C ARG A 2 -23.62 56.00 -19.19
N PHE A 3 -23.03 55.93 -18.01
CA PHE A 3 -22.25 54.74 -17.60
C PHE A 3 -23.24 53.75 -16.99
N LYS A 4 -23.57 52.71 -17.70
CA LYS A 4 -24.28 51.57 -17.16
C LYS A 4 -23.55 50.30 -17.56
N SER A 5 -23.28 49.48 -16.56
CA SER A 5 -23.10 48.03 -16.65
C SER A 5 -21.66 47.53 -16.96
N ALA A 6 -20.87 47.46 -15.92
CA ALA A 6 -19.75 46.54 -15.85
C ALA A 6 -19.69 45.90 -14.46
N LEU A 7 -20.82 45.31 -14.01
CA LEU A 7 -20.89 44.64 -12.71
C LEU A 7 -21.64 43.31 -12.84
N GLY A 8 -21.22 42.47 -13.77
CA GLY A 8 -21.94 41.23 -14.00
C GLY A 8 -21.09 40.01 -14.37
N LEU A 9 -19.76 40.15 -14.41
CA LEU A 9 -18.94 39.05 -14.96
C LEU A 9 -17.85 38.49 -14.02
N THR A 10 -17.87 38.84 -12.73
CA THR A 10 -16.82 38.45 -11.81
C THR A 10 -17.23 37.37 -10.79
N VAL A 11 -18.45 36.86 -10.86
CA VAL A 11 -18.96 35.91 -9.85
C VAL A 11 -18.96 34.44 -10.32
N ILE A 12 -18.69 34.18 -11.61
CA ILE A 12 -18.80 32.79 -12.15
C ILE A 12 -17.48 32.00 -12.09
N CYS A 13 -16.34 32.62 -11.85
CA CYS A 13 -15.05 31.91 -11.81
C CYS A 13 -14.63 31.35 -10.44
N ALA A 14 -15.38 31.61 -9.36
CA ALA A 14 -14.97 31.19 -8.01
C ALA A 14 -15.56 29.87 -7.51
N VAL A 15 -16.45 29.22 -8.27
CA VAL A 15 -17.11 27.97 -7.82
C VAL A 15 -16.48 26.70 -8.41
N ALA A 16 -15.54 26.82 -9.32
CA ALA A 16 -14.96 25.67 -10.03
C ALA A 16 -13.74 25.02 -9.35
N LEU A 17 -13.33 25.45 -8.14
CA LEU A 17 -12.08 24.99 -7.52
C LEU A 17 -12.27 24.21 -6.21
N ALA A 18 -13.47 23.75 -5.90
CA ALA A 18 -13.72 22.92 -4.72
C ALA A 18 -14.07 21.48 -5.13
N VAL A 19 -13.36 20.91 -6.11
CA VAL A 19 -13.36 19.46 -6.25
C VAL A 19 -12.30 18.94 -5.28
N PRO A 20 -12.68 18.16 -4.24
CA PRO A 20 -11.66 17.50 -3.43
C PRO A 20 -10.92 16.57 -4.37
N LEU A 21 -9.70 16.93 -4.72
CA LEU A 21 -8.71 16.02 -5.30
C LEU A 21 -8.45 14.95 -4.23
N ARG A 22 -9.29 13.94 -4.18
CA ARG A 22 -8.95 12.71 -3.49
C ARG A 22 -7.83 12.09 -4.32
N ALA A 23 -6.62 12.34 -3.89
CA ALA A 23 -5.48 11.60 -4.34
C ALA A 23 -5.65 10.16 -3.83
N HIS A 24 -6.38 9.33 -4.57
CA HIS A 24 -6.38 7.89 -4.42
C HIS A 24 -5.07 7.38 -5.03
N HIS A 25 -3.96 7.59 -4.31
CA HIS A 25 -2.68 7.05 -4.70
C HIS A 25 -2.69 5.54 -4.46
N SER A 26 -2.28 4.79 -5.46
CA SER A 26 -1.92 3.38 -5.52
C SER A 26 -3.03 2.34 -5.59
N HIS A 27 -4.18 2.49 -4.95
CA HIS A 27 -5.24 1.46 -4.99
C HIS A 27 -5.76 1.13 -6.40
N GLY A 28 -5.71 2.06 -7.35
CA GLY A 28 -6.16 1.85 -8.73
C GLY A 28 -5.35 0.82 -9.52
N ASN A 29 -4.12 0.53 -9.12
CA ASN A 29 -3.25 -0.44 -9.79
C ASN A 29 -3.42 -1.87 -9.28
N TYR A 30 -4.18 -2.07 -8.21
CA TYR A 30 -4.36 -3.35 -7.55
C TYR A 30 -5.80 -3.85 -7.69
N VAL A 31 -5.99 -5.18 -7.65
CA VAL A 31 -7.33 -5.78 -7.62
C VAL A 31 -7.95 -5.64 -6.23
N ASP A 32 -9.29 -5.63 -6.15
CA ASP A 32 -10.00 -5.44 -4.87
C ASP A 32 -10.03 -6.69 -3.99
N THR A 33 -9.70 -7.86 -4.55
CA THR A 33 -9.69 -9.13 -3.81
C THR A 33 -8.33 -9.38 -3.18
N PHE A 34 -8.32 -10.02 -2.01
CA PHE A 34 -7.10 -10.48 -1.37
C PHE A 34 -6.59 -11.79 -1.95
N MET A 35 -5.27 -11.93 -1.94
CA MET A 35 -4.56 -13.18 -2.12
C MET A 35 -3.56 -13.38 -0.98
N ASP A 36 -3.24 -14.62 -0.68
CA ASP A 36 -2.19 -14.97 0.28
C ASP A 36 -0.97 -15.49 -0.47
N ILE A 37 0.21 -15.00 -0.08
CA ILE A 37 1.49 -15.48 -0.58
C ILE A 37 2.45 -15.73 0.58
N THR A 38 3.34 -16.70 0.41
CA THR A 38 4.40 -17.00 1.36
C THR A 38 5.74 -16.89 0.64
N GLY A 39 6.71 -16.26 1.27
CA GLY A 39 8.02 -16.09 0.69
C GLY A 39 9.08 -15.75 1.73
N VAL A 40 10.33 -15.67 1.24
CA VAL A 40 11.50 -15.34 2.03
C VAL A 40 11.87 -13.88 1.79
N VAL A 41 11.99 -13.10 2.85
CA VAL A 41 12.39 -11.69 2.78
C VAL A 41 13.79 -11.57 2.20
N LYS A 42 13.97 -10.72 1.22
CA LYS A 42 15.26 -10.35 0.62
C LYS A 42 15.69 -8.95 1.02
N GLU A 43 14.78 -7.99 0.97
CA GLU A 43 15.04 -6.59 1.32
C GLU A 43 13.82 -5.98 1.99
N VAL A 44 14.05 -5.00 2.87
CA VAL A 44 13.00 -4.20 3.51
C VAL A 44 13.39 -2.73 3.43
N HIS A 45 12.54 -1.92 2.84
CA HIS A 45 12.72 -0.47 2.72
C HIS A 45 11.62 0.25 3.48
N LEU A 46 11.90 0.64 4.72
CA LEU A 46 10.98 1.45 5.54
C LEU A 46 11.22 2.92 5.25
N VAL A 47 10.51 3.46 4.28
CA VAL A 47 10.69 4.81 3.74
C VAL A 47 9.36 5.55 3.63
N VAL A 48 9.40 6.81 3.26
CA VAL A 48 8.24 7.68 3.02
C VAL A 48 8.22 8.01 1.52
N PRO A 49 7.07 8.06 0.87
CA PRO A 49 5.70 7.90 1.37
C PRO A 49 5.23 6.44 1.53
N HIS A 50 5.87 5.48 0.88
CA HIS A 50 5.50 4.07 0.86
C HIS A 50 6.70 3.20 1.19
N SER A 51 6.51 2.23 2.08
CA SER A 51 7.50 1.20 2.40
C SER A 51 7.37 0.01 1.47
N TRP A 52 8.45 -0.76 1.34
CA TRP A 52 8.52 -1.90 0.43
C TRP A 52 9.17 -3.10 1.10
N VAL A 53 8.58 -4.27 0.89
CA VAL A 53 9.16 -5.56 1.26
C VAL A 53 9.33 -6.37 -0.01
N TYR A 54 10.57 -6.76 -0.28
CA TYR A 54 10.90 -7.63 -1.41
C TYR A 54 11.08 -9.05 -0.90
N ILE A 55 10.30 -9.97 -1.47
CA ILE A 55 10.34 -11.38 -1.10
C ILE A 55 10.60 -12.27 -2.30
N GLU A 56 11.20 -13.43 -2.05
CA GLU A 56 11.32 -14.51 -3.01
C GLU A 56 10.22 -15.52 -2.77
N VAL A 57 9.42 -15.76 -3.80
CA VAL A 57 8.32 -16.72 -3.80
C VAL A 57 8.64 -17.80 -4.84
N LYS A 58 8.47 -19.06 -4.50
CA LYS A 58 8.58 -20.13 -5.47
C LYS A 58 7.29 -20.26 -6.27
N ASP A 59 7.42 -20.30 -7.59
CA ASP A 59 6.32 -20.56 -8.49
C ASP A 59 5.89 -22.04 -8.47
N GLU A 60 4.90 -22.40 -9.29
CA GLU A 60 4.38 -23.77 -9.40
C GLU A 60 5.44 -24.79 -9.84
N LYS A 61 6.50 -24.33 -10.52
CA LYS A 61 7.63 -25.17 -10.95
C LYS A 61 8.76 -25.22 -9.93
N GLY A 62 8.61 -24.50 -8.79
CA GLY A 62 9.64 -24.37 -7.78
C GLY A 62 10.72 -23.34 -8.11
N GLU A 63 10.55 -22.55 -9.19
CA GLU A 63 11.49 -21.52 -9.58
C GLU A 63 11.28 -20.25 -8.73
N PRO A 64 12.37 -19.60 -8.28
CA PRO A 64 12.26 -18.39 -7.48
C PRO A 64 11.80 -17.21 -8.31
N GLN A 65 10.80 -16.48 -7.80
CA GLN A 65 10.26 -15.26 -8.35
C GLN A 65 10.35 -14.14 -7.31
N MET A 66 10.87 -12.98 -7.71
CA MET A 66 10.88 -11.81 -6.84
C MET A 66 9.54 -11.12 -6.88
N TRP A 67 9.02 -10.77 -5.69
CA TRP A 67 7.80 -10.01 -5.49
C TRP A 67 8.08 -8.73 -4.74
N ALA A 68 7.47 -7.64 -5.18
CA ALA A 68 7.50 -6.35 -4.51
C ALA A 68 6.18 -6.10 -3.77
N LEU A 69 6.25 -5.99 -2.46
CA LEU A 69 5.09 -5.74 -1.60
C LEU A 69 5.10 -4.29 -1.15
N GLU A 70 4.10 -3.52 -1.58
CA GLU A 70 3.94 -2.12 -1.19
C GLU A 70 3.17 -2.02 0.13
N ALA A 71 3.59 -1.13 1.00
CA ALA A 71 2.96 -0.87 2.29
C ALA A 71 2.82 0.62 2.56
N THR A 72 2.13 0.97 3.64
CA THR A 72 2.12 2.35 4.13
C THR A 72 3.54 2.83 4.47
N GLY A 73 3.71 4.14 4.60
CA GLY A 73 5.01 4.74 4.87
C GLY A 73 5.56 4.39 6.25
N ARG A 74 6.87 4.60 6.42
CA ARG A 74 7.60 4.32 7.66
C ARG A 74 6.91 4.86 8.91
N VAL A 75 6.38 6.09 8.86
CA VAL A 75 5.75 6.72 10.04
C VAL A 75 4.50 5.94 10.48
N GLY A 76 3.65 5.51 9.54
CA GLY A 76 2.47 4.69 9.84
C GLY A 76 2.86 3.33 10.42
N LEU A 77 3.89 2.69 9.85
CA LEU A 77 4.38 1.40 10.32
C LEU A 77 4.99 1.48 11.73
N GLN A 78 5.75 2.52 12.03
CA GLN A 78 6.31 2.72 13.38
C GLN A 78 5.23 2.83 14.45
N LYS A 79 4.10 3.45 14.15
CA LYS A 79 2.96 3.57 15.08
C LYS A 79 2.37 2.22 15.50
N ILE A 80 2.47 1.21 14.65
CA ILE A 80 1.98 -0.15 14.93
C ILE A 80 3.10 -1.11 15.36
N GLY A 81 4.30 -0.59 15.63
CA GLY A 81 5.43 -1.36 16.14
C GLY A 81 6.28 -2.04 15.07
N VAL A 82 6.13 -1.66 13.80
CA VAL A 82 7.03 -2.14 12.72
C VAL A 82 8.21 -1.19 12.62
N THR A 83 9.37 -1.68 13.05
CA THR A 83 10.65 -0.98 13.03
C THR A 83 11.65 -1.73 12.16
N ALA A 84 12.86 -1.18 12.00
CA ALA A 84 13.92 -1.80 11.19
C ALA A 84 14.28 -3.25 11.61
N ASP A 85 13.98 -3.62 12.86
CA ASP A 85 14.27 -4.96 13.39
C ASP A 85 13.11 -5.96 13.24
N TYR A 86 11.95 -5.51 12.75
CA TYR A 86 10.74 -6.34 12.67
C TYR A 86 10.88 -7.46 11.63
N LEU A 87 11.38 -7.15 10.44
CA LEU A 87 11.67 -8.10 9.38
C LEU A 87 13.16 -8.01 8.99
N LYS A 88 13.76 -9.17 8.72
CA LYS A 88 15.14 -9.25 8.25
C LYS A 88 15.24 -10.15 7.02
N PRO A 89 16.22 -9.89 6.13
CA PRO A 89 16.54 -10.83 5.06
C PRO A 89 16.72 -12.26 5.59
N GLY A 90 16.08 -13.22 4.91
CA GLY A 90 16.06 -14.63 5.32
C GLY A 90 14.82 -15.03 6.14
N ASP A 91 14.05 -14.10 6.66
CA ASP A 91 12.81 -14.42 7.37
C ASP A 91 11.76 -14.95 6.39
N THR A 92 11.07 -16.02 6.76
CA THR A 92 9.88 -16.50 6.03
C THR A 92 8.66 -15.78 6.56
N ILE A 93 7.87 -15.21 5.65
CA ILE A 93 6.65 -14.48 5.96
C ILE A 93 5.46 -15.01 5.16
N LYS A 94 4.24 -14.76 5.68
CA LYS A 94 3.00 -14.86 4.93
C LYS A 94 2.41 -13.47 4.78
N ALA A 95 2.00 -13.12 3.57
CA ALA A 95 1.36 -11.84 3.28
C ALA A 95 -0.04 -12.05 2.72
N ARG A 96 -1.00 -11.26 3.18
CA ARG A 96 -2.33 -11.10 2.58
C ARG A 96 -2.37 -9.73 1.91
N CYS A 97 -2.56 -9.71 0.60
CA CYS A 97 -2.37 -8.50 -0.18
C CYS A 97 -3.24 -8.48 -1.44
N HIS A 98 -3.34 -7.30 -2.06
CA HIS A 98 -4.04 -7.09 -3.33
C HIS A 98 -3.05 -7.17 -4.48
N HIS A 99 -3.25 -8.11 -5.40
CA HIS A 99 -2.36 -8.30 -6.55
C HIS A 99 -2.40 -7.12 -7.53
N LEU A 100 -1.29 -6.85 -8.21
CA LEU A 100 -1.27 -5.90 -9.33
C LEU A 100 -2.21 -6.36 -10.44
N ARG A 101 -2.98 -5.41 -11.01
CA ARG A 101 -3.97 -5.69 -12.07
C ARG A 101 -3.34 -6.20 -13.36
N ASP A 102 -2.11 -5.81 -13.65
CA ASP A 102 -1.37 -6.25 -14.83
C ASP A 102 -0.80 -7.67 -14.71
N GLY A 103 -0.96 -8.32 -13.55
CA GLY A 103 -0.49 -9.67 -13.29
C GLY A 103 0.99 -9.79 -12.96
N SER A 104 1.74 -8.68 -12.90
CA SER A 104 3.15 -8.71 -12.51
C SER A 104 3.31 -9.05 -11.02
N ASN A 105 4.52 -9.45 -10.62
CA ASN A 105 4.85 -9.92 -9.29
C ASN A 105 4.93 -8.77 -8.28
N GLY A 106 3.77 -8.26 -7.90
CA GLY A 106 3.65 -7.21 -6.92
C GLY A 106 2.29 -7.21 -6.25
N CYS A 107 2.23 -6.75 -5.01
CA CYS A 107 0.96 -6.56 -4.34
C CYS A 107 1.00 -5.46 -3.28
N LEU A 108 -0.18 -4.93 -2.98
CA LEU A 108 -0.40 -3.97 -1.91
C LEU A 108 -0.72 -4.73 -0.63
N LEU A 109 0.13 -4.57 0.39
CA LEU A 109 -0.02 -5.26 1.67
C LEU A 109 -1.25 -4.79 2.44
N GLY A 110 -2.05 -5.76 2.88
CA GLY A 110 -2.97 -5.60 3.99
C GLY A 110 -2.32 -6.13 5.26
N PHE A 111 -2.20 -7.46 5.39
CA PHE A 111 -1.64 -8.10 6.58
C PHE A 111 -0.35 -8.87 6.26
N LEU A 112 0.56 -8.86 7.22
CA LEU A 112 1.78 -9.64 7.15
C LEU A 112 1.99 -10.38 8.47
N LYS A 113 2.20 -11.68 8.36
CA LYS A 113 2.57 -12.58 9.46
C LYS A 113 4.07 -12.82 9.39
N ASP A 114 4.77 -12.47 10.46
CA ASP A 114 6.20 -12.69 10.57
C ASP A 114 6.56 -14.17 10.87
N LYS A 115 7.85 -14.46 10.96
CA LYS A 115 8.35 -15.81 11.27
C LYS A 115 7.91 -16.35 12.62
N ASN A 116 7.51 -15.49 13.55
CA ASN A 116 7.07 -15.88 14.89
C ASN A 116 5.54 -16.02 15.00
N GLY A 117 4.81 -15.74 13.90
CA GLY A 117 3.35 -15.78 13.87
C GLY A 117 2.68 -14.47 14.28
N ASP A 118 3.44 -13.40 14.54
CA ASP A 118 2.89 -12.07 14.81
C ASP A 118 2.31 -11.48 13.52
N VAL A 119 1.09 -10.96 13.60
CA VAL A 119 0.37 -10.40 12.46
C VAL A 119 0.13 -8.92 12.69
N LYS A 120 0.51 -8.10 11.70
CA LYS A 120 0.25 -6.67 11.71
C LYS A 120 -0.40 -6.21 10.41
N ASP A 121 -1.17 -5.13 10.54
CA ASP A 121 -1.80 -4.42 9.43
C ASP A 121 -0.79 -3.45 8.80
N TRP A 122 -0.22 -3.83 7.67
CA TRP A 122 0.77 -3.03 6.95
C TRP A 122 0.15 -1.93 6.07
N ASP A 123 -1.17 -1.85 6.04
CA ASP A 123 -1.88 -0.68 5.51
C ASP A 123 -1.88 0.50 6.51
N GLY A 124 -1.50 0.24 7.76
CA GLY A 124 -1.28 1.25 8.79
C GLY A 124 -2.51 1.67 9.58
N ASN A 125 -3.63 0.97 9.41
CA ASN A 125 -4.88 1.26 10.14
C ASN A 125 -4.96 0.56 11.49
N ASN A 126 -3.98 -0.29 11.81
CA ASN A 126 -3.96 -1.11 13.02
C ASN A 126 -5.24 -1.97 13.17
N ALA A 127 -5.75 -2.47 12.06
CA ALA A 127 -6.90 -3.36 12.04
C ALA A 127 -6.54 -4.72 12.69
N PRO A 128 -7.50 -5.38 13.36
CA PRO A 128 -7.26 -6.71 13.90
C PRO A 128 -7.02 -7.72 12.75
N PRO A 129 -6.16 -8.73 12.98
CA PRO A 129 -5.93 -9.76 11.99
C PRO A 129 -7.23 -10.48 11.62
N PRO A 130 -7.42 -10.85 10.32
CA PRO A 130 -8.51 -11.72 9.93
C PRO A 130 -8.41 -13.09 10.63
N ALA A 131 -9.56 -13.66 11.00
CA ALA A 131 -9.60 -14.93 11.73
C ALA A 131 -9.05 -16.12 10.92
N ASP A 132 -9.02 -16.00 9.61
CA ASP A 132 -8.58 -17.04 8.67
C ASP A 132 -7.14 -16.82 8.14
N PHE A 133 -6.40 -15.92 8.76
CA PHE A 133 -5.05 -15.55 8.27
C PHE A 133 -3.88 -16.12 9.10
#